data_ee3be5afa48fd0e21db6af0536e2ed59
#
_entry.id   ee3be5afa48fd0e21db6af0536e2ed59
#
_cell.length_a   1.000
_cell.length_b   1.000
_cell.length_c   1.000
_cell.angle_alpha   90.00
_cell.angle_beta   90.00
_cell.angle_gamma   90.00
#
_symmetry.space_group_name_H-M   'P 1'
#
loop_
_entity.id
_entity.type
_entity.pdbx_description
1 polymer ?
#
loop_
_entity_poly.entity_id
_entity_poly.type
_entity_poly.pdbx_seq_one_letter_code
_entity_poly.pdbx_strand_id
1 'polypeptide(L)'
;QICRKDCLKSIDFICIDGVKCNKCKRLQYRRCKHRKQEERKMKKFMDEDFLLTSDAAKKLYHDYAENMPIVDYHCHINPQEICEDRKFENITQVWLGGDHYKWRQMRSNGVDEKYITGDATDREKFQKWAETLEKLIGNPLYHWSHLELKRYFGYEGYLNGETAEEVWNLCNEKLAQDDMTVRNIIKKSNVKLICTTDDPIDTLEYHEKLAKDDTFDVKVLPAWRPDKAMNLEKPEYLDYIKKLSEVSGIEVKSFKTLIEALVKRMDYFQERGCSVSDHALEYVMYAPASDEEIEAIY
;
A
#
# COMPACT_ATOMS: atom_id res chain seq x y z
N GLN A 1 -19.01 -30.58 -6.28
CA GLN A 1 -18.63 -31.75 -5.46
C GLN A 1 -18.88 -31.52 -3.95
N ILE A 2 -18.73 -30.30 -3.42
CA ILE A 2 -18.95 -29.97 -1.99
C ILE A 2 -20.44 -30.04 -1.63
N CYS A 3 -21.33 -29.65 -2.54
CA CYS A 3 -22.78 -29.66 -2.32
C CYS A 3 -23.40 -31.08 -2.22
N ARG A 4 -22.71 -32.11 -2.73
CA ARG A 4 -23.17 -33.49 -2.64
C ARG A 4 -22.90 -34.14 -1.29
N LYS A 5 -21.84 -33.76 -0.56
CA LYS A 5 -21.48 -34.36 0.74
C LYS A 5 -22.33 -33.82 1.89
N ASP A 6 -22.72 -32.57 1.87
CA ASP A 6 -23.53 -31.97 2.95
C ASP A 6 -25.02 -32.32 2.82
N CYS A 7 -25.54 -32.59 1.61
CA CYS A 7 -26.88 -33.10 1.42
C CYS A 7 -27.04 -34.58 1.90
N LEU A 8 -25.97 -35.36 1.85
CA LEU A 8 -26.01 -36.77 2.28
C LEU A 8 -25.93 -36.94 3.82
N LYS A 9 -25.20 -36.04 4.50
CA LYS A 9 -25.09 -36.08 5.97
C LYS A 9 -26.36 -35.67 6.71
N SER A 10 -27.25 -34.90 6.11
CA SER A 10 -28.53 -34.53 6.70
C SER A 10 -29.66 -35.55 6.46
N ILE A 11 -29.43 -36.59 5.66
CA ILE A 11 -30.40 -37.66 5.34
C ILE A 11 -30.36 -38.75 6.40
N ASP A 12 -29.20 -38.97 7.04
CA ASP A 12 -29.04 -40.07 8.04
C ASP A 12 -29.68 -39.80 9.41
N PHE A 13 -30.13 -38.55 9.66
CA PHE A 13 -30.71 -38.19 10.97
C PHE A 13 -32.24 -38.28 11.08
N ILE A 14 -32.97 -38.64 10.03
CA ILE A 14 -34.48 -38.63 10.01
C ILE A 14 -35.08 -39.99 9.68
N CYS A 15 -34.33 -41.08 9.74
CA CYS A 15 -34.87 -42.42 9.51
C CYS A 15 -34.70 -43.33 10.74
N ILE A 16 -35.53 -43.11 11.79
CA ILE A 16 -35.59 -44.06 12.91
C ILE A 16 -36.59 -45.22 12.63
N ASP A 17 -37.50 -45.11 11.68
CA ASP A 17 -38.49 -46.17 11.43
C ASP A 17 -38.76 -46.51 9.96
N GLY A 18 -37.78 -46.60 9.12
CA GLY A 18 -37.93 -47.29 7.80
C GLY A 18 -39.00 -46.76 6.82
N VAL A 19 -39.80 -45.74 7.16
CA VAL A 19 -40.90 -45.23 6.34
C VAL A 19 -40.45 -43.98 5.58
N LYS A 20 -40.24 -44.12 4.28
CA LYS A 20 -39.93 -43.01 3.37
C LYS A 20 -41.15 -42.12 3.17
N CYS A 21 -41.29 -41.05 3.95
CA CYS A 21 -42.38 -40.11 3.81
C CYS A 21 -42.23 -39.23 2.53
N ASN A 22 -43.14 -39.38 1.59
CA ASN A 22 -43.19 -38.61 0.33
C ASN A 22 -43.37 -37.11 0.57
N LYS A 23 -43.88 -36.71 1.73
CA LYS A 23 -44.03 -35.28 2.12
C LYS A 23 -42.69 -34.62 2.47
N CYS A 24 -41.77 -35.36 3.11
CA CYS A 24 -40.42 -34.92 3.42
C CYS A 24 -39.56 -34.74 2.15
N LYS A 25 -39.71 -35.66 1.17
CA LYS A 25 -39.05 -35.53 -0.13
C LYS A 25 -39.49 -34.27 -0.90
N ARG A 26 -40.79 -33.92 -0.83
CA ARG A 26 -41.31 -32.68 -1.49
C ARG A 26 -40.84 -31.40 -0.81
N LEU A 27 -40.74 -31.41 0.53
CA LEU A 27 -40.25 -30.24 1.28
C LEU A 27 -38.74 -30.03 1.12
N GLN A 28 -37.95 -31.08 1.12
CA GLN A 28 -36.51 -31.04 0.85
C GLN A 28 -36.23 -30.62 -0.62
N TYR A 29 -37.00 -31.17 -1.57
CA TYR A 29 -36.88 -30.78 -2.99
C TYR A 29 -37.28 -29.32 -3.21
N ARG A 30 -38.30 -28.80 -2.51
CA ARG A 30 -38.69 -27.40 -2.53
C ARG A 30 -37.63 -26.51 -1.87
N ARG A 31 -37.04 -26.91 -0.72
CA ARG A 31 -35.93 -26.18 -0.09
C ARG A 31 -34.67 -26.16 -0.95
N CYS A 32 -34.32 -27.27 -1.59
CA CYS A 32 -33.23 -27.31 -2.56
C CYS A 32 -33.55 -26.49 -3.84
N LYS A 33 -34.81 -26.47 -4.29
CA LYS A 33 -35.22 -25.64 -5.42
C LYS A 33 -35.24 -24.16 -5.08
N HIS A 34 -35.68 -23.78 -3.88
CA HIS A 34 -35.60 -22.38 -3.42
C HIS A 34 -34.13 -21.93 -3.21
N ARG A 35 -33.24 -22.82 -2.71
CA ARG A 35 -31.81 -22.52 -2.69
C ARG A 35 -31.12 -22.49 -4.06
N LYS A 36 -31.72 -23.14 -5.08
CA LYS A 36 -31.22 -23.09 -6.46
C LYS A 36 -31.84 -21.93 -7.27
N GLN A 37 -32.89 -21.27 -6.76
CA GLN A 37 -33.55 -20.15 -7.42
C GLN A 37 -33.22 -18.77 -6.86
N GLU A 38 -32.44 -18.67 -5.79
CA GLU A 38 -31.52 -17.55 -5.70
C GLU A 38 -30.46 -17.82 -6.75
N GLU A 39 -30.69 -17.40 -7.99
CA GLU A 39 -29.62 -17.08 -8.92
C GLU A 39 -28.67 -16.23 -8.09
N ARG A 40 -27.55 -16.79 -7.66
CA ARG A 40 -26.43 -16.01 -7.13
C ARG A 40 -26.06 -15.13 -8.32
N LYS A 41 -26.68 -13.96 -8.39
CA LYS A 41 -26.22 -12.91 -9.27
C LYS A 41 -24.75 -12.78 -9.00
N MET A 42 -23.91 -13.21 -9.93
CA MET A 42 -22.45 -13.11 -9.72
C MET A 42 -22.18 -11.65 -9.44
N LYS A 43 -21.58 -11.38 -8.29
CA LYS A 43 -21.17 -10.03 -7.94
C LYS A 43 -20.20 -9.54 -9.02
N LYS A 44 -20.37 -8.30 -9.42
CA LYS A 44 -19.37 -7.66 -10.28
C LYS A 44 -18.04 -7.60 -9.52
N PHE A 45 -16.95 -7.73 -10.25
CA PHE A 45 -15.63 -7.46 -9.69
C PHE A 45 -15.57 -5.99 -9.25
N MET A 46 -15.08 -5.73 -8.05
CA MET A 46 -15.05 -4.39 -7.46
C MET A 46 -16.45 -3.73 -7.33
N ASP A 47 -17.47 -4.51 -6.95
CA ASP A 47 -18.77 -3.92 -6.55
C ASP A 47 -18.64 -3.09 -5.26
N GLU A 48 -19.69 -2.38 -4.88
CA GLU A 48 -19.68 -1.52 -3.69
C GLU A 48 -19.45 -2.30 -2.39
N ASP A 49 -19.79 -3.59 -2.38
CA ASP A 49 -19.55 -4.51 -1.26
C ASP A 49 -18.27 -5.33 -1.40
N PHE A 50 -17.33 -4.93 -2.25
CA PHE A 50 -16.08 -5.65 -2.45
C PHE A 50 -15.35 -5.85 -1.11
N LEU A 51 -14.98 -7.10 -0.80
CA LEU A 51 -14.42 -7.57 0.48
C LEU A 51 -15.36 -7.47 1.71
N LEU A 52 -16.54 -6.89 1.60
CA LEU A 52 -17.52 -6.83 2.68
C LEU A 52 -18.35 -8.11 2.70
N THR A 53 -17.91 -9.10 3.49
CA THR A 53 -18.46 -10.48 3.46
C THR A 53 -19.62 -10.72 4.41
N SER A 54 -19.93 -9.78 5.31
CA SER A 54 -21.03 -9.88 6.27
C SER A 54 -21.88 -8.62 6.32
N ASP A 55 -23.12 -8.73 6.77
CA ASP A 55 -24.02 -7.58 6.95
C ASP A 55 -23.44 -6.58 7.96
N ALA A 56 -22.75 -7.06 9.00
CA ALA A 56 -22.05 -6.20 9.95
C ALA A 56 -20.92 -5.40 9.29
N ALA A 57 -20.11 -6.05 8.42
CA ALA A 57 -19.04 -5.38 7.70
C ALA A 57 -19.60 -4.30 6.76
N LYS A 58 -20.66 -4.58 6.02
CA LYS A 58 -21.34 -3.62 5.15
C LYS A 58 -21.87 -2.43 5.93
N LYS A 59 -22.58 -2.69 7.04
CA LYS A 59 -23.11 -1.64 7.90
C LYS A 59 -22.00 -0.76 8.47
N LEU A 60 -20.93 -1.33 9.00
CA LEU A 60 -19.81 -0.58 9.57
C LEU A 60 -19.09 0.26 8.50
N TYR A 61 -18.93 -0.28 7.31
CA TYR A 61 -18.29 0.45 6.23
C TYR A 61 -19.17 1.58 5.70
N HIS A 62 -20.37 1.27 5.20
CA HIS A 62 -21.22 2.25 4.53
C HIS A 62 -21.82 3.31 5.47
N ASP A 63 -22.20 2.92 6.71
CA ASP A 63 -22.79 3.86 7.65
C ASP A 63 -21.75 4.75 8.36
N TYR A 64 -20.49 4.30 8.47
CA TYR A 64 -19.50 4.98 9.32
C TYR A 64 -18.13 5.20 8.65
N ALA A 65 -17.52 4.20 7.99
CA ALA A 65 -16.12 4.26 7.59
C ALA A 65 -15.91 4.90 6.20
N GLU A 66 -16.84 4.71 5.26
CA GLU A 66 -16.67 5.07 3.84
C GLU A 66 -16.31 6.55 3.62
N ASN A 67 -16.91 7.44 4.41
CA ASN A 67 -16.72 8.88 4.30
C ASN A 67 -15.76 9.48 5.34
N MET A 68 -15.12 8.63 6.16
CA MET A 68 -14.14 9.10 7.13
C MET A 68 -12.88 9.60 6.43
N PRO A 69 -12.28 10.70 6.90
CA PRO A 69 -11.01 11.16 6.37
C PRO A 69 -9.89 10.16 6.67
N ILE A 70 -8.95 10.06 5.75
CA ILE A 70 -7.77 9.20 5.90
C ILE A 70 -6.69 9.97 6.67
N VAL A 71 -6.17 9.33 7.72
CA VAL A 71 -4.93 9.68 8.40
C VAL A 71 -3.88 8.66 7.93
N ASP A 72 -3.04 9.06 6.99
CA ASP A 72 -1.99 8.22 6.45
C ASP A 72 -0.73 8.40 7.30
N TYR A 73 -0.63 7.58 8.35
CA TYR A 73 0.47 7.65 9.31
C TYR A 73 1.77 7.01 8.82
N HIS A 74 1.78 6.42 7.65
CA HIS A 74 2.96 5.84 7.01
C HIS A 74 2.78 5.78 5.50
N CYS A 75 3.55 6.55 4.76
CA CYS A 75 3.60 6.49 3.30
C CYS A 75 5.02 6.74 2.77
N HIS A 76 5.21 6.48 1.48
CA HIS A 76 6.48 6.72 0.76
C HIS A 76 6.34 7.82 -0.32
N ILE A 77 5.34 8.70 -0.20
CA ILE A 77 5.21 9.83 -1.12
C ILE A 77 6.35 10.81 -0.86
N ASN A 78 7.01 11.23 -1.93
CA ASN A 78 8.08 12.22 -1.83
C ASN A 78 7.50 13.60 -1.46
N PRO A 79 7.88 14.21 -0.32
CA PRO A 79 7.38 15.53 0.08
C PRO A 79 7.71 16.64 -0.93
N GLN A 80 8.76 16.51 -1.72
CA GLN A 80 9.07 17.42 -2.82
C GLN A 80 7.97 17.39 -3.89
N GLU A 81 7.50 16.21 -4.29
CA GLU A 81 6.44 16.08 -5.30
C GLU A 81 5.11 16.69 -4.81
N ILE A 82 4.83 16.62 -3.52
CA ILE A 82 3.67 17.30 -2.91
C ILE A 82 3.87 18.81 -2.92
N CYS A 83 5.07 19.27 -2.53
CA CYS A 83 5.40 20.69 -2.44
C CYS A 83 5.32 21.37 -3.81
N GLU A 84 5.87 20.74 -4.84
CA GLU A 84 5.91 21.22 -6.22
C GLU A 84 4.62 20.97 -6.99
N ASP A 85 3.66 20.25 -6.39
CA ASP A 85 2.40 19.81 -6.99
C ASP A 85 2.60 19.12 -8.35
N ARG A 86 3.50 18.13 -8.36
CA ARG A 86 3.94 17.44 -9.58
C ARG A 86 2.76 16.93 -10.40
N LYS A 87 2.86 17.08 -11.72
CA LYS A 87 1.98 16.46 -12.71
C LYS A 87 2.72 15.31 -13.39
N PHE A 88 2.11 14.14 -13.41
CA PHE A 88 2.71 12.98 -14.07
C PHE A 88 2.38 12.95 -15.55
N GLU A 89 3.35 12.56 -16.38
CA GLU A 89 3.17 12.48 -17.83
C GLU A 89 2.38 11.21 -18.23
N ASN A 90 2.49 10.13 -17.45
CA ASN A 90 1.86 8.86 -17.75
C ASN A 90 1.71 7.99 -16.49
N ILE A 91 0.90 6.93 -16.62
CA ILE A 91 0.57 6.02 -15.53
C ILE A 91 1.77 5.19 -15.04
N THR A 92 2.79 4.94 -15.88
CA THR A 92 4.01 4.26 -15.45
C THR A 92 4.76 5.07 -14.41
N GLN A 93 4.86 6.39 -14.58
CA GLN A 93 5.50 7.27 -13.60
C GLN A 93 4.76 7.24 -12.27
N VAL A 94 3.43 7.15 -12.28
CA VAL A 94 2.61 7.01 -11.07
C VAL A 94 2.83 5.66 -10.38
N TRP A 95 2.79 4.57 -11.14
CA TRP A 95 2.75 3.23 -10.58
C TRP A 95 4.11 2.55 -10.40
N LEU A 96 5.05 2.84 -11.29
CA LEU A 96 6.34 2.15 -11.33
C LEU A 96 7.52 3.08 -11.05
N GLY A 97 7.29 4.38 -10.84
CA GLY A 97 8.35 5.33 -10.59
C GLY A 97 9.14 5.10 -9.30
N GLY A 98 8.52 4.50 -8.29
CA GLY A 98 9.15 4.25 -6.99
C GLY A 98 8.60 3.04 -6.22
N ASP A 99 7.63 2.30 -6.77
CA ASP A 99 6.97 1.19 -6.07
C ASP A 99 7.77 -0.11 -6.20
N HIS A 100 8.66 -0.33 -5.24
CA HIS A 100 9.46 -1.55 -5.17
C HIS A 100 8.64 -2.83 -4.93
N TYR A 101 7.41 -2.75 -4.46
CA TYR A 101 6.51 -3.91 -4.35
C TYR A 101 6.05 -4.38 -5.73
N LYS A 102 5.67 -3.45 -6.62
CA LYS A 102 5.34 -3.77 -8.01
C LYS A 102 6.55 -4.32 -8.74
N TRP A 103 7.73 -3.71 -8.59
CA TRP A 103 8.98 -4.22 -9.17
C TRP A 103 9.30 -5.64 -8.73
N ARG A 104 9.09 -5.96 -7.44
CA ARG A 104 9.29 -7.32 -6.90
C ARG A 104 8.37 -8.34 -7.57
N GLN A 105 7.10 -7.98 -7.79
CA GLN A 105 6.18 -8.88 -8.49
C GLN A 105 6.57 -9.10 -9.96
N MET A 106 7.01 -8.06 -10.65
CA MET A 106 7.53 -8.18 -12.01
C MET A 106 8.75 -9.12 -12.06
N ARG A 107 9.70 -8.98 -11.15
CA ARG A 107 10.85 -9.88 -11.02
C ARG A 107 10.41 -11.32 -10.72
N SER A 108 9.48 -11.51 -9.81
CA SER A 108 8.93 -12.84 -9.49
C SER A 108 8.20 -13.49 -10.68
N ASN A 109 7.66 -12.68 -11.58
CA ASN A 109 7.06 -13.14 -12.84
C ASN A 109 8.08 -13.37 -13.96
N GLY A 110 9.38 -13.19 -13.71
CA GLY A 110 10.46 -13.38 -14.69
C GLY A 110 10.59 -12.26 -15.72
N VAL A 111 10.09 -11.06 -15.40
CA VAL A 111 10.28 -9.89 -16.26
C VAL A 111 11.74 -9.44 -16.20
N ASP A 112 12.34 -9.18 -17.36
CA ASP A 112 13.70 -8.67 -17.47
C ASP A 112 13.82 -7.27 -16.81
N GLU A 113 14.94 -7.03 -16.10
CA GLU A 113 15.18 -5.79 -15.37
C GLU A 113 15.13 -4.53 -16.26
N LYS A 114 15.40 -4.67 -17.54
CA LYS A 114 15.23 -3.63 -18.55
C LYS A 114 13.84 -2.98 -18.48
N TYR A 115 12.79 -3.81 -18.27
CA TYR A 115 11.39 -3.36 -18.21
C TYR A 115 10.91 -2.99 -16.80
N ILE A 116 11.78 -3.03 -15.81
CA ILE A 116 11.44 -2.72 -14.41
C ILE A 116 12.07 -1.38 -14.02
N THR A 117 13.39 -1.37 -13.80
CA THR A 117 14.16 -0.19 -13.43
C THR A 117 15.15 0.25 -14.53
N GLY A 118 15.28 -0.56 -15.60
CA GLY A 118 16.19 -0.26 -16.71
C GLY A 118 15.62 0.76 -17.72
N ASP A 119 16.15 0.72 -18.95
CA ASP A 119 16.02 1.75 -19.97
C ASP A 119 14.85 1.55 -20.96
N ALA A 120 13.98 0.57 -20.74
CA ALA A 120 12.77 0.41 -21.55
C ALA A 120 11.86 1.65 -21.42
N THR A 121 11.08 1.93 -22.45
CA THR A 121 10.12 3.03 -22.44
C THR A 121 9.02 2.81 -21.40
N ASP A 122 8.41 3.88 -20.91
CA ASP A 122 7.31 3.81 -19.93
C ASP A 122 6.14 2.97 -20.45
N ARG A 123 5.86 3.04 -21.75
CA ARG A 123 4.81 2.20 -22.37
C ARG A 123 5.15 0.70 -22.33
N GLU A 124 6.40 0.33 -22.59
CA GLU A 124 6.85 -1.08 -22.51
C GLU A 124 6.82 -1.59 -21.08
N LYS A 125 7.25 -0.76 -20.12
CA LYS A 125 7.18 -1.08 -18.68
C LYS A 125 5.73 -1.31 -18.24
N PHE A 126 4.80 -0.45 -18.66
CA PHE A 126 3.38 -0.61 -18.39
C PHE A 126 2.80 -1.90 -18.96
N GLN A 127 3.16 -2.26 -20.19
CA GLN A 127 2.78 -3.53 -20.79
C GLN A 127 3.20 -4.72 -19.93
N LYS A 128 4.46 -4.71 -19.46
CA LYS A 128 4.97 -5.80 -18.61
C LYS A 128 4.34 -5.83 -17.23
N TRP A 129 3.95 -4.69 -16.70
CA TRP A 129 3.13 -4.63 -15.49
C TRP A 129 1.74 -5.23 -15.70
N ALA A 130 1.06 -4.88 -16.77
CA ALA A 130 -0.27 -5.41 -17.09
C ALA A 130 -0.25 -6.95 -17.28
N GLU A 131 0.74 -7.48 -17.99
CA GLU A 131 0.97 -8.93 -18.15
C GLU A 131 1.32 -9.62 -16.81
N THR A 132 1.94 -8.91 -15.89
CA THR A 132 2.24 -9.42 -14.55
C THR A 132 0.99 -9.41 -13.69
N LEU A 133 0.21 -8.32 -13.72
CA LEU A 133 -0.95 -8.11 -12.87
C LEU A 133 -2.00 -9.22 -13.04
N GLU A 134 -2.27 -9.67 -14.25
CA GLU A 134 -3.24 -10.76 -14.51
C GLU A 134 -2.92 -12.06 -13.78
N LYS A 135 -1.64 -12.28 -13.40
CA LYS A 135 -1.16 -13.46 -12.68
C LYS A 135 -1.18 -13.31 -11.17
N LEU A 136 -1.47 -12.11 -10.67
CA LEU A 136 -1.43 -11.77 -9.24
C LEU A 136 -2.77 -12.02 -8.51
N ILE A 137 -3.63 -12.90 -9.00
CA ILE A 137 -4.91 -13.23 -8.35
C ILE A 137 -4.65 -13.72 -6.91
N GLY A 138 -5.26 -13.05 -5.94
CA GLY A 138 -5.03 -13.31 -4.52
C GLY A 138 -3.94 -12.44 -3.88
N ASN A 139 -3.17 -11.69 -4.66
CA ASN A 139 -2.25 -10.67 -4.15
C ASN A 139 -2.98 -9.33 -3.99
N PRO A 140 -2.76 -8.56 -2.92
CA PRO A 140 -3.39 -7.25 -2.73
C PRO A 140 -3.15 -6.27 -3.89
N LEU A 141 -2.00 -6.29 -4.55
CA LEU A 141 -1.70 -5.42 -5.68
C LEU A 141 -2.67 -5.62 -6.86
N TYR A 142 -3.22 -6.83 -7.04
CA TYR A 142 -4.26 -7.08 -8.02
C TYR A 142 -5.52 -6.25 -7.72
N HIS A 143 -5.97 -6.28 -6.48
CA HIS A 143 -7.15 -5.53 -6.05
C HIS A 143 -6.89 -4.02 -6.06
N TRP A 144 -5.76 -3.57 -5.53
CA TRP A 144 -5.44 -2.15 -5.41
C TRP A 144 -5.32 -1.49 -6.77
N SER A 145 -4.60 -2.11 -7.72
CA SER A 145 -4.49 -1.54 -9.06
C SER A 145 -5.84 -1.37 -9.75
N HIS A 146 -6.73 -2.38 -9.64
CA HIS A 146 -8.08 -2.27 -10.22
C HIS A 146 -8.97 -1.27 -9.46
N LEU A 147 -8.81 -1.14 -8.13
CA LEU A 147 -9.52 -0.14 -7.34
C LEU A 147 -9.08 1.28 -7.70
N GLU A 148 -7.79 1.49 -7.90
CA GLU A 148 -7.23 2.76 -8.37
C GLU A 148 -7.73 3.11 -9.77
N LEU A 149 -7.74 2.15 -10.70
CA LEU A 149 -8.30 2.33 -12.04
C LEU A 149 -9.77 2.75 -11.98
N LYS A 150 -10.57 2.11 -11.15
CA LYS A 150 -11.98 2.45 -10.98
C LYS A 150 -12.16 3.85 -10.37
N ARG A 151 -11.48 4.14 -9.26
CA ARG A 151 -11.70 5.38 -8.48
C ARG A 151 -11.17 6.64 -9.17
N TYR A 152 -9.98 6.56 -9.74
CA TYR A 152 -9.30 7.75 -10.29
C TYR A 152 -9.45 7.88 -11.79
N PHE A 153 -9.61 6.76 -12.50
CA PHE A 153 -9.63 6.75 -13.97
C PHE A 153 -10.98 6.34 -14.55
N GLY A 154 -11.90 5.81 -13.73
CA GLY A 154 -13.23 5.40 -14.19
C GLY A 154 -13.24 4.11 -15.01
N TYR A 155 -12.20 3.29 -14.91
CA TYR A 155 -12.09 2.02 -15.62
C TYR A 155 -12.62 0.87 -14.74
N GLU A 156 -13.66 0.17 -15.21
CA GLU A 156 -14.28 -0.95 -14.49
C GLU A 156 -13.92 -2.33 -15.08
N GLY A 157 -13.04 -2.37 -16.09
CA GLY A 157 -12.55 -3.59 -16.72
C GLY A 157 -11.41 -4.27 -15.95
N TYR A 158 -10.82 -5.28 -16.58
CA TYR A 158 -9.64 -5.96 -16.05
C TYR A 158 -8.40 -5.48 -16.80
N LEU A 159 -7.37 -5.09 -16.08
CA LEU A 159 -6.07 -4.81 -16.66
C LEU A 159 -5.30 -6.11 -16.84
N ASN A 160 -4.92 -6.38 -18.08
CA ASN A 160 -4.11 -7.51 -18.50
C ASN A 160 -3.29 -7.14 -19.76
N GLY A 161 -2.53 -8.09 -20.32
CA GLY A 161 -1.71 -7.83 -21.49
C GLY A 161 -2.50 -7.39 -22.74
N GLU A 162 -3.77 -7.80 -22.89
CA GLU A 162 -4.62 -7.46 -24.03
C GLU A 162 -5.25 -6.06 -23.88
N THR A 163 -5.63 -5.68 -22.66
CA THR A 163 -6.28 -4.39 -22.36
C THR A 163 -5.28 -3.26 -22.03
N ALA A 164 -3.99 -3.56 -21.99
CA ALA A 164 -2.95 -2.61 -21.59
C ALA A 164 -2.96 -1.33 -22.42
N GLU A 165 -3.19 -1.41 -23.73
CA GLU A 165 -3.21 -0.23 -24.61
C GLU A 165 -4.40 0.68 -24.31
N GLU A 166 -5.58 0.11 -24.15
CA GLU A 166 -6.81 0.84 -23.81
C GLU A 166 -6.63 1.58 -22.48
N VAL A 167 -6.15 0.87 -21.44
CA VAL A 167 -5.96 1.43 -20.11
C VAL A 167 -4.86 2.49 -20.09
N TRP A 168 -3.76 2.27 -20.81
CA TRP A 168 -2.70 3.26 -20.99
C TRP A 168 -3.24 4.58 -21.53
N ASN A 169 -3.99 4.52 -22.63
CA ASN A 169 -4.54 5.71 -23.26
C ASN A 169 -5.54 6.43 -22.34
N LEU A 170 -6.46 5.68 -21.73
CA LEU A 170 -7.44 6.23 -20.79
C LEU A 170 -6.77 6.93 -19.59
N CYS A 171 -5.80 6.27 -18.95
CA CYS A 171 -5.13 6.82 -17.80
C CYS A 171 -4.33 8.09 -18.15
N ASN A 172 -3.62 8.09 -19.28
CA ASN A 172 -2.81 9.24 -19.67
C ASN A 172 -3.66 10.43 -20.11
N GLU A 173 -4.80 10.20 -20.75
CA GLU A 173 -5.79 11.24 -21.05
C GLU A 173 -6.31 11.89 -19.75
N LYS A 174 -6.55 11.08 -18.71
CA LYS A 174 -6.96 11.60 -17.40
C LYS A 174 -5.84 12.35 -16.69
N LEU A 175 -4.62 11.81 -16.68
CA LEU A 175 -3.44 12.44 -16.05
C LEU A 175 -3.08 13.77 -16.72
N ALA A 176 -3.43 13.97 -18.00
CA ALA A 176 -3.24 15.24 -18.68
C ALA A 176 -4.17 16.36 -18.16
N GLN A 177 -5.24 16.04 -17.43
CA GLN A 177 -6.16 17.03 -16.88
C GLN A 177 -5.54 17.80 -15.70
N ASP A 178 -5.95 19.04 -15.49
CA ASP A 178 -5.37 19.92 -14.47
C ASP A 178 -5.71 19.49 -13.03
N ASP A 179 -6.75 18.69 -12.86
CA ASP A 179 -7.17 18.15 -11.56
C ASP A 179 -6.53 16.80 -11.19
N MET A 180 -5.49 16.37 -11.93
CA MET A 180 -4.73 15.13 -11.70
C MET A 180 -3.26 15.40 -11.33
N THR A 181 -3.03 16.42 -10.56
CA THR A 181 -1.75 16.67 -9.87
C THR A 181 -1.63 15.86 -8.59
N VAL A 182 -0.42 15.74 -8.04
CA VAL A 182 -0.16 15.03 -6.78
C VAL A 182 -1.08 15.52 -5.65
N ARG A 183 -1.19 16.85 -5.45
CA ARG A 183 -2.05 17.43 -4.41
C ARG A 183 -3.54 17.12 -4.64
N ASN A 184 -3.98 17.17 -5.88
CA ASN A 184 -5.38 16.90 -6.21
C ASN A 184 -5.73 15.41 -6.06
N ILE A 185 -4.84 14.49 -6.40
CA ILE A 185 -5.01 13.05 -6.16
C ILE A 185 -5.11 12.76 -4.65
N ILE A 186 -4.26 13.38 -3.83
CA ILE A 186 -4.30 13.28 -2.37
C ILE A 186 -5.65 13.80 -1.83
N LYS A 187 -6.12 14.97 -2.30
CA LYS A 187 -7.42 15.53 -1.91
C LYS A 187 -8.59 14.65 -2.35
N LYS A 188 -8.56 14.11 -3.57
CA LYS A 188 -9.57 13.15 -4.07
C LYS A 188 -9.64 11.87 -3.21
N SER A 189 -8.54 11.49 -2.57
CA SER A 189 -8.47 10.35 -1.65
C SER A 189 -9.02 10.66 -0.25
N ASN A 190 -9.53 11.86 0.01
CA ASN A 190 -10.02 12.33 1.32
C ASN A 190 -8.98 12.20 2.44
N VAL A 191 -7.71 12.44 2.12
CA VAL A 191 -6.60 12.42 3.08
C VAL A 191 -6.54 13.76 3.83
N LYS A 192 -6.34 13.72 5.14
CA LYS A 192 -6.20 14.91 6.02
C LYS A 192 -4.82 15.05 6.61
N LEU A 193 -4.09 13.96 6.71
CA LEU A 193 -2.75 13.93 7.25
C LEU A 193 -1.94 12.85 6.57
N ILE A 194 -0.69 13.17 6.24
CA ILE A 194 0.31 12.26 5.69
C ILE A 194 1.55 12.32 6.59
N CYS A 195 2.06 11.15 7.01
CA CYS A 195 3.40 11.02 7.55
C CYS A 195 4.28 10.37 6.50
N THR A 196 5.29 11.09 6.04
CA THR A 196 6.28 10.60 5.06
C THR A 196 7.27 9.63 5.71
N THR A 197 8.30 9.22 5.02
CA THR A 197 9.35 8.35 5.57
C THR A 197 10.68 9.06 5.40
N ASP A 198 11.26 9.52 6.50
CA ASP A 198 12.38 10.46 6.48
C ASP A 198 13.56 9.97 7.30
N ASP A 199 14.76 10.22 6.79
CA ASP A 199 16.01 9.82 7.42
C ASP A 199 16.51 10.91 8.39
N PRO A 200 17.14 10.57 9.54
CA PRO A 200 17.76 11.54 10.46
C PRO A 200 18.59 12.65 9.84
N ILE A 201 19.20 12.40 8.68
CA ILE A 201 20.02 13.41 7.99
C ILE A 201 19.23 14.33 7.06
N ASP A 202 17.93 14.10 6.86
CA ASP A 202 17.12 14.91 5.94
C ASP A 202 16.90 16.33 6.46
N THR A 203 16.90 17.28 5.54
CA THR A 203 16.75 18.72 5.86
C THR A 203 15.32 19.12 6.20
N LEU A 204 14.33 18.30 5.81
CA LEU A 204 12.89 18.54 5.97
C LEU A 204 12.40 19.87 5.35
N GLU A 205 13.12 20.43 4.40
CA GLU A 205 12.84 21.73 3.79
C GLU A 205 11.47 21.77 3.09
N TYR A 206 11.04 20.66 2.51
CA TYR A 206 9.74 20.57 1.84
C TYR A 206 8.59 20.49 2.85
N HIS A 207 8.80 19.87 4.00
CA HIS A 207 7.85 19.90 5.12
C HIS A 207 7.66 21.31 5.65
N GLU A 208 8.77 22.07 5.80
CA GLU A 208 8.70 23.47 6.23
C GLU A 208 7.98 24.37 5.23
N LYS A 209 8.17 24.14 3.93
CA LYS A 209 7.46 24.87 2.86
C LYS A 209 5.97 24.55 2.89
N LEU A 210 5.62 23.26 2.96
CA LEU A 210 4.23 22.80 3.02
C LEU A 210 3.49 23.27 4.28
N ALA A 211 4.17 23.32 5.42
CA ALA A 211 3.58 23.84 6.66
C ALA A 211 3.21 25.34 6.58
N LYS A 212 3.77 26.09 5.65
CA LYS A 212 3.50 27.52 5.43
C LYS A 212 2.60 27.78 4.22
N ASP A 213 2.19 26.72 3.51
CA ASP A 213 1.40 26.81 2.29
C ASP A 213 -0.10 26.65 2.59
N ASP A 214 -0.81 27.78 2.69
CA ASP A 214 -2.26 27.82 2.95
C ASP A 214 -3.10 27.32 1.75
N THR A 215 -2.51 27.03 0.61
CA THR A 215 -3.23 26.50 -0.58
C THR A 215 -3.44 24.98 -0.52
N PHE A 216 -2.77 24.31 0.41
CA PHE A 216 -2.87 22.86 0.61
C PHE A 216 -3.24 22.52 2.05
N ASP A 217 -4.48 22.07 2.24
CA ASP A 217 -5.08 21.84 3.56
C ASP A 217 -4.76 20.47 4.19
N VAL A 218 -3.97 19.64 3.50
CA VAL A 218 -3.51 18.34 4.03
C VAL A 218 -2.20 18.54 4.79
N LYS A 219 -2.15 18.08 6.04
CA LYS A 219 -0.92 18.14 6.84
C LYS A 219 0.07 17.11 6.33
N VAL A 220 1.29 17.53 6.03
CA VAL A 220 2.41 16.66 5.65
C VAL A 220 3.48 16.76 6.72
N LEU A 221 3.67 15.69 7.46
CA LEU A 221 4.57 15.61 8.61
C LEU A 221 5.66 14.59 8.36
N PRO A 222 6.89 14.82 8.86
CA PRO A 222 7.95 13.83 8.76
C PRO A 222 7.70 12.66 9.73
N ALA A 223 8.18 11.46 9.36
CA ALA A 223 8.30 10.32 10.25
C ALA A 223 9.76 9.95 10.46
N TRP A 224 10.10 9.55 11.67
CA TRP A 224 11.46 9.22 12.06
C TRP A 224 11.82 7.79 11.69
N ARG A 225 12.79 7.59 10.76
CA ARG A 225 13.29 6.26 10.35
C ARG A 225 14.81 6.22 10.39
N PRO A 226 15.44 5.83 11.50
CA PRO A 226 16.90 5.87 11.68
C PRO A 226 17.63 4.61 11.19
N ASP A 227 17.08 3.84 10.25
CA ASP A 227 17.62 2.54 9.84
C ASP A 227 19.09 2.59 9.39
N LYS A 228 19.50 3.65 8.68
CA LYS A 228 20.89 3.78 8.22
C LYS A 228 21.89 3.98 9.38
N ALA A 229 21.42 4.58 10.48
CA ALA A 229 22.25 4.71 11.69
C ALA A 229 22.47 3.39 12.43
N MET A 230 21.66 2.36 12.12
CA MET A 230 21.73 1.03 12.75
C MET A 230 22.49 0.00 11.89
N ASN A 231 22.73 0.28 10.62
CA ASN A 231 23.26 -0.67 9.66
C ASN A 231 24.79 -0.57 9.56
N LEU A 232 25.49 -0.87 10.68
CA LEU A 232 26.96 -0.74 10.79
C LEU A 232 27.74 -1.54 9.76
N GLU A 233 27.18 -2.68 9.32
CA GLU A 233 27.80 -3.57 8.35
C GLU A 233 27.71 -3.09 6.90
N LYS A 234 26.94 -2.05 6.62
CA LYS A 234 26.79 -1.56 5.23
C LYS A 234 28.02 -0.75 4.79
N PRO A 235 28.48 -0.90 3.56
CA PRO A 235 29.66 -0.18 3.05
C PRO A 235 29.56 1.34 3.15
N GLU A 236 28.36 1.89 3.03
CA GLU A 236 28.04 3.33 3.07
C GLU A 236 27.93 3.90 4.49
N TYR A 237 28.06 3.09 5.54
CA TYR A 237 27.83 3.50 6.91
C TYR A 237 28.70 4.68 7.37
N LEU A 238 30.00 4.64 7.08
CA LEU A 238 30.91 5.72 7.49
C LEU A 238 30.60 7.05 6.80
N ASP A 239 30.19 7.02 5.54
CA ASP A 239 29.75 8.23 4.82
C ASP A 239 28.45 8.77 5.41
N TYR A 240 27.55 7.89 5.85
CA TYR A 240 26.33 8.27 6.55
C TYR A 240 26.64 8.95 7.89
N ILE A 241 27.52 8.37 8.71
CA ILE A 241 27.94 8.93 10.01
C ILE A 241 28.59 10.32 9.86
N LYS A 242 29.37 10.51 8.80
CA LYS A 242 29.92 11.83 8.48
C LYS A 242 28.82 12.86 8.22
N LYS A 243 27.82 12.53 7.40
CA LYS A 243 26.67 13.40 7.13
C LYS A 243 25.85 13.67 8.40
N LEU A 244 25.63 12.63 9.23
CA LEU A 244 24.93 12.79 10.50
C LEU A 244 25.68 13.75 11.43
N SER A 245 27.00 13.65 11.48
CA SER A 245 27.86 14.57 12.25
C SER A 245 27.71 16.02 11.75
N GLU A 246 27.69 16.22 10.44
CA GLU A 246 27.53 17.54 9.81
C GLU A 246 26.16 18.16 10.16
N VAL A 247 25.04 17.42 9.96
CA VAL A 247 23.69 17.96 10.17
C VAL A 247 23.32 18.09 11.64
N SER A 248 23.88 17.27 12.53
CA SER A 248 23.67 17.37 13.97
C SER A 248 24.61 18.38 14.64
N GLY A 249 25.77 18.67 14.01
CA GLY A 249 26.86 19.47 14.62
C GLY A 249 27.50 18.77 15.81
N ILE A 250 27.39 17.41 15.89
CA ILE A 250 28.04 16.56 16.89
C ILE A 250 28.98 15.60 16.14
N GLU A 251 30.27 15.63 16.46
CA GLU A 251 31.23 14.70 15.87
C GLU A 251 30.99 13.31 16.42
N VAL A 252 30.47 12.39 15.59
CA VAL A 252 30.17 11.01 15.98
C VAL A 252 31.43 10.16 15.91
N LYS A 253 31.94 9.74 17.08
CA LYS A 253 33.17 8.93 17.25
C LYS A 253 32.99 7.74 18.19
N SER A 254 31.85 7.60 18.81
CA SER A 254 31.50 6.55 19.75
C SER A 254 30.02 6.30 19.73
N PHE A 255 29.54 5.17 20.23
CA PHE A 255 28.13 4.88 20.36
C PHE A 255 27.39 5.99 21.14
N LYS A 256 28.01 6.49 22.22
CA LYS A 256 27.45 7.61 23.01
C LYS A 256 27.21 8.84 22.13
N THR A 257 28.19 9.27 21.35
CA THR A 257 28.04 10.46 20.47
C THR A 257 27.11 10.21 19.31
N LEU A 258 26.95 8.96 18.85
CA LEU A 258 25.90 8.57 17.89
C LEU A 258 24.50 8.86 18.48
N ILE A 259 24.25 8.37 19.71
CA ILE A 259 22.96 8.59 20.38
C ILE A 259 22.71 10.09 20.61
N GLU A 260 23.71 10.86 21.04
CA GLU A 260 23.59 12.31 21.21
C GLU A 260 23.22 13.01 19.89
N ALA A 261 23.84 12.63 18.77
CA ALA A 261 23.53 13.15 17.45
C ALA A 261 22.10 12.79 17.01
N LEU A 262 21.66 11.55 17.22
CA LEU A 262 20.32 11.10 16.88
C LEU A 262 19.27 11.81 17.74
N VAL A 263 19.47 11.96 19.05
CA VAL A 263 18.56 12.70 19.92
C VAL A 263 18.39 14.15 19.45
N LYS A 264 19.50 14.81 19.13
CA LYS A 264 19.44 16.19 18.59
C LYS A 264 18.68 16.26 17.27
N ARG A 265 18.79 15.24 16.43
CA ARG A 265 18.00 15.18 15.19
C ARG A 265 16.54 14.83 15.45
N MET A 266 16.21 14.02 16.45
CA MET A 266 14.83 13.78 16.89
C MET A 266 14.16 15.09 17.34
N ASP A 267 14.85 15.92 18.12
CA ASP A 267 14.33 17.24 18.53
C ASP A 267 14.04 18.11 17.30
N TYR A 268 14.96 18.13 16.32
CA TYR A 268 14.76 18.83 15.05
C TYR A 268 13.53 18.35 14.27
N PHE A 269 13.27 17.04 14.26
CA PHE A 269 12.09 16.43 13.64
C PHE A 269 10.82 16.76 14.41
N GLN A 270 10.88 16.70 15.75
CA GLN A 270 9.75 17.04 16.63
C GLN A 270 9.30 18.48 16.44
N GLU A 271 10.23 19.42 16.34
CA GLU A 271 9.94 20.84 16.05
C GLU A 271 9.19 21.03 14.74
N ARG A 272 9.29 20.07 13.80
CA ARG A 272 8.61 20.04 12.50
C ARG A 272 7.36 19.16 12.48
N GLY A 273 6.91 18.75 13.67
CA GLY A 273 5.65 18.03 13.86
C GLY A 273 5.75 16.50 13.76
N CYS A 274 6.96 15.95 13.72
CA CYS A 274 7.15 14.50 13.78
C CYS A 274 6.58 13.95 15.09
N SER A 275 5.74 12.91 14.97
CA SER A 275 5.11 12.24 16.12
C SER A 275 5.03 10.72 15.94
N VAL A 276 5.60 10.20 14.86
CA VAL A 276 5.62 8.78 14.54
C VAL A 276 7.04 8.34 14.15
N SER A 277 7.34 7.08 14.42
CA SER A 277 8.59 6.44 14.00
C SER A 277 8.31 5.03 13.49
N ASP A 278 9.15 4.55 12.57
CA ASP A 278 9.12 3.19 12.10
C ASP A 278 10.51 2.68 11.73
N HIS A 279 10.62 1.40 11.42
CA HIS A 279 11.84 0.73 11.00
C HIS A 279 11.59 -0.27 9.87
N ALA A 280 12.57 -0.42 8.98
CA ALA A 280 12.62 -1.50 7.98
C ALA A 280 13.61 -2.58 8.44
N LEU A 281 13.26 -3.32 9.49
CA LEU A 281 14.10 -4.38 10.03
C LEU A 281 13.98 -5.64 9.18
N GLU A 282 15.11 -6.26 8.82
CA GLU A 282 15.12 -7.56 8.14
C GLU A 282 14.70 -8.70 9.08
N TYR A 283 15.01 -8.58 10.37
CA TYR A 283 14.60 -9.49 11.44
C TYR A 283 14.58 -8.75 12.78
N VAL A 284 13.90 -9.31 13.77
CA VAL A 284 13.89 -8.75 15.13
C VAL A 284 15.18 -9.18 15.84
N MET A 285 16.07 -8.22 16.07
CA MET A 285 17.33 -8.42 16.78
C MET A 285 17.10 -8.25 18.27
N TYR A 286 17.66 -9.16 19.06
CA TYR A 286 17.72 -9.04 20.50
C TYR A 286 19.00 -9.71 21.03
N ALA A 287 20.02 -8.90 21.34
CA ALA A 287 21.30 -9.33 21.89
C ALA A 287 21.72 -8.31 22.97
N PRO A 288 21.25 -8.47 24.22
CA PRO A 288 21.68 -7.57 25.30
C PRO A 288 23.19 -7.59 25.48
N ALA A 289 23.79 -6.41 25.63
CA ALA A 289 25.21 -6.23 25.84
C ALA A 289 25.44 -5.13 26.91
N SER A 290 26.62 -5.12 27.55
CA SER A 290 27.01 -4.03 28.45
C SER A 290 27.42 -2.78 27.65
N ASP A 291 27.42 -1.62 28.30
CA ASP A 291 27.86 -0.37 27.68
C ASP A 291 29.31 -0.47 27.16
N GLU A 292 30.19 -1.19 27.88
CA GLU A 292 31.59 -1.42 27.49
C GLU A 292 31.65 -2.31 26.24
N GLU A 293 30.81 -3.33 26.13
CA GLU A 293 30.77 -4.19 24.94
C GLU A 293 30.25 -3.42 23.73
N ILE A 294 29.20 -2.61 23.91
CA ILE A 294 28.63 -1.78 22.84
C ILE A 294 29.65 -0.78 22.31
N GLU A 295 30.37 -0.07 23.20
CA GLU A 295 31.41 0.89 22.81
C GLU A 295 32.62 0.20 22.13
N ALA A 296 32.90 -1.05 22.47
CA ALA A 296 33.99 -1.82 21.84
C ALA A 296 33.58 -2.35 20.44
N ILE A 297 32.30 -2.60 20.20
CA ILE A 297 31.76 -3.02 18.91
C ILE A 297 31.68 -1.83 17.94
N TYR A 298 31.25 -0.67 18.45
CA TYR A 298 31.12 0.55 17.69
C TYR A 298 32.47 1.15 17.30
#